data_0cada33fc74584776d0e73b6e18a8b8e
#
_entry.id   0cada33fc74584776d0e73b6e18a8b8e
#
_cell.length_a   1.000
_cell.length_b   1.000
_cell.length_c   1.000
_cell.angle_alpha   90.00
_cell.angle_beta   90.00
_cell.angle_gamma   90.00
#
_symmetry.space_group_name_H-M   'P 1'
#
loop_
_entity.id
_entity.type
_entity.pdbx_description
1 polymer ?
#
loop_
_entity_poly.entity_id
_entity_poly.type
_entity_poly.pdbx_seq_one_letter_code
_entity_poly.pdbx_strand_id
1 'polypeptide(L)'
;VEQQQVPTLAIIFLSKDLEKLHAGSLVGSVAAMSGMKVRMFVTMNALEAFLKENVEKQNFQTGTVGAEMLNKNIPLFPDLIKDGKENGDLHLYGCSMAMDVMGWKQGDLIDLFDDVIGVSSFLGMAQGAQVITM
;
A
#
# COMPACT_ATOMS: atom_id res chain seq x y z
N VAL A 1 15.16 23.28 23.40
CA VAL A 1 14.92 21.85 23.15
C VAL A 1 14.36 21.71 21.76
N GLU A 2 15.09 21.08 20.88
CA GLU A 2 14.62 20.84 19.53
C GLU A 2 13.52 19.79 19.54
N GLN A 3 12.39 20.14 18.97
CA GLN A 3 11.33 19.15 18.74
C GLN A 3 11.75 18.27 17.58
N GLN A 4 11.88 16.99 17.83
CA GLN A 4 12.11 16.04 16.77
C GLN A 4 10.81 15.88 15.95
N GLN A 5 10.92 16.14 14.67
CA GLN A 5 9.80 15.88 13.76
C GLN A 5 9.64 14.37 13.63
N VAL A 6 8.38 13.92 13.61
CA VAL A 6 8.07 12.52 13.33
C VAL A 6 8.49 12.22 11.90
N PRO A 7 9.34 11.22 11.67
CA PRO A 7 9.76 10.88 10.31
C PRO A 7 8.59 10.35 9.49
N THR A 8 8.60 10.67 8.21
CA THR A 8 7.58 10.22 7.26
C THR A 8 8.20 9.23 6.26
N LEU A 9 7.51 8.13 6.04
CA LEU A 9 7.86 7.13 5.05
C LEU A 9 6.78 7.12 3.98
N ALA A 10 7.16 7.34 2.73
CA ALA A 10 6.26 7.25 1.59
C ALA A 10 6.60 6.00 0.78
N ILE A 11 5.61 5.16 0.52
CA ILE A 11 5.79 3.92 -0.25
C ILE A 11 4.91 4.00 -1.49
N ILE A 12 5.53 3.86 -2.67
CA ILE A 12 4.82 3.87 -3.94
C ILE A 12 4.86 2.46 -4.51
N PHE A 13 3.67 1.85 -4.62
CA PHE A 13 3.52 0.53 -5.22
C PHE A 13 3.23 0.67 -6.71
N LEU A 14 4.07 0.06 -7.53
CA LEU A 14 3.95 0.04 -8.99
C LEU A 14 3.62 -1.35 -9.52
N SER A 15 4.03 -2.39 -8.80
CA SER A 15 3.98 -3.77 -9.25
C SER A 15 2.86 -4.54 -8.56
N LYS A 16 2.24 -5.44 -9.30
CA LYS A 16 1.25 -6.37 -8.74
C LYS A 16 1.87 -7.66 -8.20
N ASP A 17 3.20 -7.78 -8.20
CA ASP A 17 3.88 -8.95 -7.64
C ASP A 17 3.61 -9.06 -6.15
N LEU A 18 3.11 -10.21 -5.72
CA LEU A 18 2.74 -10.43 -4.33
C LEU A 18 3.91 -10.16 -3.36
N GLU A 19 5.11 -10.61 -3.73
CA GLU A 19 6.29 -10.42 -2.89
C GLU A 19 6.61 -8.95 -2.66
N LYS A 20 6.46 -8.11 -3.69
CA LYS A 20 6.71 -6.66 -3.57
C LYS A 20 5.63 -5.98 -2.73
N LEU A 21 4.37 -6.33 -2.96
CA LEU A 21 3.26 -5.81 -2.18
C LEU A 21 3.39 -6.21 -0.71
N HIS A 22 3.76 -7.45 -0.46
CA HIS A 22 3.95 -7.96 0.90
C HIS A 22 5.13 -7.27 1.59
N ALA A 23 6.28 -7.20 0.92
CA ALA A 23 7.48 -6.57 1.49
C ALA A 23 7.24 -5.10 1.83
N GLY A 24 6.65 -4.34 0.91
CA GLY A 24 6.33 -2.93 1.14
C GLY A 24 5.31 -2.73 2.24
N SER A 25 4.31 -3.59 2.30
CA SER A 25 3.27 -3.53 3.34
C SER A 25 3.83 -3.91 4.71
N LEU A 26 4.75 -4.87 4.76
CA LEU A 26 5.43 -5.24 6.00
C LEU A 26 6.28 -4.08 6.52
N VAL A 27 7.11 -3.51 5.66
CA VAL A 27 7.95 -2.36 6.04
C VAL A 27 7.08 -1.19 6.51
N GLY A 28 6.03 -0.87 5.76
CA GLY A 28 5.14 0.24 6.10
C GLY A 28 4.36 0.01 7.39
N SER A 29 3.87 -1.19 7.58
CA SER A 29 3.12 -1.57 8.79
C SER A 29 4.00 -1.48 10.03
N VAL A 30 5.19 -2.05 9.99
CA VAL A 30 6.15 -1.99 11.11
C VAL A 30 6.56 -0.54 11.38
N ALA A 31 6.83 0.25 10.33
CA ALA A 31 7.17 1.66 10.48
C ALA A 31 6.05 2.44 11.17
N ALA A 32 4.80 2.23 10.74
CA ALA A 32 3.64 2.90 11.33
C ALA A 32 3.48 2.55 12.81
N MET A 33 3.60 1.28 13.14
CA MET A 33 3.49 0.81 14.53
C MET A 33 4.67 1.26 15.39
N SER A 34 5.77 1.67 14.77
CA SER A 34 6.95 2.22 15.46
C SER A 34 6.91 3.74 15.64
N GLY A 35 5.80 4.38 15.23
CA GLY A 35 5.61 5.82 15.43
C GLY A 35 5.92 6.69 14.21
N MET A 36 6.26 6.12 13.07
CA MET A 36 6.44 6.90 11.83
C MET A 36 5.09 7.22 11.18
N LYS A 37 5.06 8.32 10.44
CA LYS A 37 3.94 8.58 9.51
C LYS A 37 4.20 7.79 8.23
N VAL A 38 3.26 6.96 7.84
CA VAL A 38 3.40 6.15 6.61
C VAL A 38 2.31 6.53 5.62
N ARG A 39 2.72 6.85 4.41
CA ARG A 39 1.80 7.21 3.32
C ARG A 39 2.08 6.31 2.13
N MET A 40 1.08 5.54 1.74
CA MET A 40 1.18 4.58 0.64
C MET A 40 0.39 5.08 -0.56
N PHE A 41 0.97 4.97 -1.73
CA PHE A 41 0.35 5.33 -3.00
C PHE A 41 0.39 4.13 -3.92
N VAL A 42 -0.78 3.68 -4.36
CA VAL A 42 -0.90 2.51 -5.23
C VAL A 42 -1.23 2.97 -6.64
N THR A 43 -0.36 2.67 -7.58
CA THR A 43 -0.51 3.09 -8.97
C THR A 43 -0.16 1.96 -9.93
N MET A 44 -0.41 2.18 -11.22
CA MET A 44 -0.08 1.24 -12.28
C MET A 44 -0.65 -0.16 -12.01
N ASN A 45 0.12 -1.20 -12.29
CA ASN A 45 -0.35 -2.58 -12.13
C ASN A 45 -0.63 -2.98 -10.68
N ALA A 46 -0.06 -2.26 -9.72
CA ALA A 46 -0.30 -2.58 -8.31
C ALA A 46 -1.77 -2.45 -7.93
N LEU A 47 -2.51 -1.50 -8.52
CA LEU A 47 -3.93 -1.31 -8.25
C LEU A 47 -4.75 -2.58 -8.54
N GLU A 48 -4.39 -3.34 -9.57
CA GLU A 48 -5.10 -4.56 -9.93
C GLU A 48 -5.13 -5.56 -8.77
N ALA A 49 -4.04 -5.65 -8.02
CA ALA A 49 -3.95 -6.56 -6.87
C ALA A 49 -4.84 -6.13 -5.70
N PHE A 50 -5.28 -4.87 -5.67
CA PHE A 50 -6.15 -4.35 -4.60
C PHE A 50 -7.63 -4.40 -4.94
N LEU A 51 -7.99 -4.88 -6.13
CA LEU A 51 -9.41 -5.09 -6.47
C LEU A 51 -10.00 -6.15 -5.53
N LYS A 52 -11.22 -5.89 -5.03
CA LYS A 52 -11.91 -6.81 -4.11
C LYS A 52 -11.93 -8.23 -4.63
N GLU A 53 -12.21 -8.40 -5.91
CA GLU A 53 -12.27 -9.71 -6.57
C GLU A 53 -10.93 -10.45 -6.48
N ASN A 54 -9.83 -9.77 -6.75
CA ASN A 54 -8.50 -10.39 -6.74
C ASN A 54 -8.03 -10.73 -5.32
N VAL A 55 -8.35 -9.88 -4.37
CA VAL A 55 -8.02 -10.13 -2.95
C VAL A 55 -8.82 -11.32 -2.43
N GLU A 56 -10.12 -11.36 -2.71
CA GLU A 56 -11.01 -12.44 -2.27
C GLU A 56 -10.58 -13.79 -2.82
N LYS A 57 -10.22 -13.85 -4.10
CA LYS A 57 -9.81 -15.09 -4.78
C LYS A 57 -8.31 -15.38 -4.61
N GLN A 58 -7.56 -14.49 -3.97
CA GLN A 58 -6.11 -14.55 -3.89
C GLN A 58 -5.45 -14.71 -5.28
N ASN A 59 -5.98 -13.98 -6.25
CA ASN A 59 -5.50 -14.01 -7.62
C ASN A 59 -4.31 -13.05 -7.76
N PHE A 60 -3.13 -13.51 -7.34
CA PHE A 60 -1.93 -12.68 -7.33
C PHE A 60 -0.84 -13.28 -8.21
N GLN A 61 -0.04 -12.40 -8.81
CA GLN A 61 1.16 -12.81 -9.51
C GLN A 61 2.24 -13.11 -8.49
N THR A 62 2.82 -14.31 -8.53
CA THR A 62 3.80 -14.76 -7.55
C THR A 62 5.06 -15.31 -8.18
N GLY A 63 6.18 -15.10 -7.47
CA GLY A 63 7.38 -15.90 -7.64
C GLY A 63 7.36 -17.08 -6.65
N THR A 64 8.53 -17.66 -6.40
CA THR A 64 8.66 -18.83 -5.51
C THR A 64 8.18 -18.54 -4.09
N VAL A 65 8.62 -17.44 -3.52
CA VAL A 65 8.28 -17.09 -2.13
C VAL A 65 6.79 -16.78 -1.99
N GLY A 66 6.25 -15.99 -2.92
CA GLY A 66 4.82 -15.63 -2.88
C GLY A 66 3.91 -16.85 -3.01
N ALA A 67 4.27 -17.82 -3.87
CA ALA A 67 3.50 -19.05 -4.01
C ALA A 67 3.49 -19.84 -2.70
N GLU A 68 4.62 -19.89 -2.00
CA GLU A 68 4.71 -20.59 -0.70
C GLU A 68 3.94 -19.83 0.40
N MET A 69 3.92 -18.50 0.34
CA MET A 69 3.12 -17.70 1.25
C MET A 69 1.64 -18.03 1.13
N LEU A 70 1.14 -18.16 -0.11
CA LEU A 70 -0.26 -18.55 -0.36
C LEU A 70 -0.53 -19.97 0.12
N ASN A 71 0.39 -20.88 -0.12
CA ASN A 71 0.28 -22.28 0.30
C ASN A 71 0.17 -22.41 1.82
N LYS A 72 0.88 -21.59 2.57
CA LYS A 72 0.90 -21.61 4.03
C LYS A 72 -0.19 -20.75 4.68
N ASN A 73 -1.02 -20.08 3.89
CA ASN A 73 -2.12 -19.24 4.37
C ASN A 73 -1.69 -18.19 5.40
N ILE A 74 -0.54 -17.57 5.20
CA ILE A 74 -0.11 -16.48 6.08
C ILE A 74 -0.92 -15.21 5.80
N PRO A 75 -0.99 -14.27 6.76
CA PRO A 75 -1.58 -12.95 6.50
C PRO A 75 -0.82 -12.23 5.39
N LEU A 76 -1.55 -11.69 4.41
CA LEU A 76 -0.97 -11.03 3.24
C LEU A 76 -1.03 -9.50 3.38
N PHE A 77 -0.60 -8.79 2.33
CA PHE A 77 -0.50 -7.34 2.35
C PHE A 77 -1.77 -6.60 2.83
N PRO A 78 -3.00 -7.03 2.51
CA PRO A 78 -4.18 -6.35 3.04
C PRO A 78 -4.25 -6.38 4.55
N ASP A 79 -3.93 -7.51 5.17
CA ASP A 79 -3.93 -7.65 6.62
C ASP A 79 -2.83 -6.81 7.27
N LEU A 80 -1.65 -6.74 6.65
CA LEU A 80 -0.53 -5.94 7.15
C LEU A 80 -0.87 -4.45 7.10
N ILE A 81 -1.46 -3.99 6.01
CA ILE A 81 -1.89 -2.59 5.87
C ILE A 81 -2.96 -2.26 6.92
N LYS A 82 -3.91 -3.16 7.11
CA LYS A 82 -4.96 -2.99 8.12
C LYS A 82 -4.36 -2.83 9.52
N ASP A 83 -3.40 -3.68 9.87
CA ASP A 83 -2.71 -3.60 11.16
C ASP A 83 -2.00 -2.26 11.34
N GLY A 84 -1.33 -1.78 10.30
CA GLY A 84 -0.67 -0.48 10.32
C GLY A 84 -1.63 0.68 10.50
N LYS A 85 -2.81 0.60 9.87
CA LYS A 85 -3.86 1.62 10.00
C LYS A 85 -4.49 1.62 11.39
N GLU A 86 -4.73 0.44 11.95
CA GLU A 86 -5.37 0.31 13.25
C GLU A 86 -4.44 0.66 14.42
N ASN A 87 -3.15 0.40 14.27
CA ASN A 87 -2.18 0.50 15.36
C ASN A 87 -1.10 1.57 15.13
N GLY A 88 -1.21 2.34 14.05
CA GLY A 88 -0.24 3.39 13.73
C GLY A 88 -0.83 4.41 12.76
N ASP A 89 0.04 5.31 12.27
CA ASP A 89 -0.36 6.38 11.36
C ASP A 89 -0.03 5.99 9.92
N LEU A 90 -0.87 5.11 9.36
CA LEU A 90 -0.76 4.65 7.98
C LEU A 90 -1.99 5.04 7.19
N HIS A 91 -1.77 5.70 6.05
CA HIS A 91 -2.83 6.03 5.09
C HIS A 91 -2.50 5.46 3.72
N LEU A 92 -3.52 4.99 3.02
CA LEU A 92 -3.42 4.31 1.74
C LEU A 92 -4.25 5.05 0.69
N TYR A 93 -3.61 5.40 -0.43
CA TYR A 93 -4.23 6.17 -1.50
C TYR A 93 -4.08 5.47 -2.84
N GLY A 94 -5.14 5.53 -3.64
CA GLY A 94 -5.12 5.05 -5.02
C GLY A 94 -4.82 6.19 -5.99
N CYS A 95 -4.14 5.86 -7.09
CA CYS A 95 -3.81 6.83 -8.13
C CYS A 95 -5.03 7.12 -9.01
N SER A 96 -5.49 8.36 -9.01
CA SER A 96 -6.67 8.76 -9.78
C SER A 96 -6.50 8.55 -11.28
N MET A 97 -5.31 8.81 -11.81
CA MET A 97 -5.03 8.63 -13.24
C MET A 97 -5.16 7.17 -13.66
N ALA A 98 -4.55 6.26 -12.90
CA ALA A 98 -4.60 4.83 -13.21
C ALA A 98 -6.02 4.28 -13.04
N MET A 99 -6.75 4.75 -12.04
CA MET A 99 -8.17 4.40 -11.86
C MET A 99 -9.00 4.82 -13.06
N ASP A 100 -8.81 6.06 -13.54
CA ASP A 100 -9.53 6.58 -14.71
C ASP A 100 -9.23 5.78 -15.97
N VAL A 101 -7.96 5.44 -16.21
CA VAL A 101 -7.55 4.66 -17.38
C VAL A 101 -8.27 3.31 -17.41
N MET A 102 -8.42 2.66 -16.26
CA MET A 102 -9.03 1.34 -16.16
C MET A 102 -10.55 1.38 -15.94
N GLY A 103 -11.10 2.56 -15.68
CA GLY A 103 -12.53 2.68 -15.38
C GLY A 103 -12.91 2.12 -14.01
N TRP A 104 -11.95 1.99 -13.11
CA TRP A 104 -12.21 1.52 -11.75
C TRP A 104 -12.63 2.68 -10.84
N LYS A 105 -13.47 2.36 -9.86
CA LYS A 105 -13.90 3.30 -8.83
C LYS A 105 -13.39 2.82 -7.46
N GLN A 106 -13.33 3.71 -6.50
CA GLN A 106 -12.86 3.36 -5.15
C GLN A 106 -13.61 2.17 -4.56
N GLY A 107 -14.90 2.05 -4.85
CA GLY A 107 -15.72 0.91 -4.39
C GLY A 107 -15.31 -0.44 -4.96
N ASP A 108 -14.53 -0.48 -6.05
CA ASP A 108 -14.00 -1.72 -6.62
C ASP A 108 -12.77 -2.23 -5.88
N LEU A 109 -12.13 -1.36 -5.10
CA LEU A 109 -10.95 -1.69 -4.30
C LEU A 109 -11.37 -2.14 -2.90
N ILE A 110 -10.47 -2.88 -2.23
CA ILE A 110 -10.68 -3.26 -0.83
C ILE A 110 -10.88 -2.02 0.05
N ASP A 111 -11.57 -2.16 1.17
CA ASP A 111 -12.02 -1.05 2.02
C ASP A 111 -10.90 -0.40 2.88
N LEU A 112 -9.65 -0.57 2.49
CA LEU A 112 -8.51 0.01 3.19
C LEU A 112 -8.07 1.36 2.64
N PHE A 113 -8.55 1.76 1.47
CA PHE A 113 -8.17 3.02 0.84
C PHE A 113 -8.86 4.20 1.51
N ASP A 114 -8.06 5.18 1.89
CA ASP A 114 -8.56 6.44 2.47
C ASP A 114 -9.16 7.33 1.40
N ASP A 115 -8.55 7.35 0.21
CA ASP A 115 -9.02 8.17 -0.90
C ASP A 115 -8.34 7.75 -2.21
N VAL A 116 -8.85 8.26 -3.30
CA VAL A 116 -8.23 8.21 -4.63
C VAL A 116 -7.78 9.63 -4.96
N ILE A 117 -6.48 9.82 -5.16
CA ILE A 117 -5.88 11.16 -5.28
C ILE A 117 -4.94 11.23 -6.49
N GLY A 118 -4.63 12.45 -6.90
CA GLY A 118 -3.62 12.69 -7.92
C GLY A 118 -2.20 12.65 -7.37
N VAL A 119 -1.24 12.51 -8.26
CA VAL A 119 0.19 12.49 -7.90
C VAL A 119 0.60 13.78 -7.18
N SER A 120 0.10 14.93 -7.59
CA SER A 120 0.42 16.20 -6.94
C SER A 120 0.04 16.21 -5.46
N SER A 121 -1.14 15.71 -5.13
CA SER A 121 -1.59 15.62 -3.74
C SER A 121 -0.69 14.68 -2.93
N PHE A 122 -0.32 13.54 -3.52
CA PHE A 122 0.56 12.60 -2.85
C PHE A 122 1.95 13.20 -2.61
N LEU A 123 2.52 13.88 -3.61
CA LEU A 123 3.83 14.55 -3.47
C LEU A 123 3.81 15.61 -2.37
N GLY A 124 2.68 16.31 -2.20
CA GLY A 124 2.51 17.24 -1.10
C GLY A 124 2.61 16.56 0.26
N MET A 125 2.02 15.37 0.40
CA MET A 125 2.10 14.57 1.63
C MET A 125 3.49 13.99 1.87
N ALA A 126 4.23 13.75 0.80
CA ALA A 126 5.54 13.09 0.85
C ALA A 126 6.71 14.05 0.99
N GLN A 127 6.46 15.36 1.17
CA GLN A 127 7.54 16.33 1.35
C GLN A 127 8.40 15.97 2.56
N GLY A 128 9.71 15.89 2.35
CA GLY A 128 10.66 15.52 3.39
C GLY A 128 10.62 14.06 3.80
N ALA A 129 9.81 13.24 3.14
CA ALA A 129 9.71 11.81 3.44
C ALA A 129 10.87 11.03 2.82
N GLN A 130 11.21 9.92 3.46
CA GLN A 130 11.96 8.87 2.81
C GLN A 130 11.00 8.16 1.85
N VAL A 131 11.41 7.96 0.59
CA VAL A 131 10.55 7.37 -0.44
C VAL A 131 11.07 6.00 -0.84
N ILE A 132 10.17 5.01 -0.84
CA ILE A 132 10.45 3.66 -1.33
C ILE A 132 9.50 3.39 -2.49
N THR A 133 10.02 2.89 -3.60
CA THR A 133 9.22 2.51 -4.78
C THR A 133 9.37 1.02 -5.01
N MET A 134 8.25 0.30 -5.18
CA MET A 134 8.23 -1.16 -5.35
C MET A 134 7.31 -1.62 -6.48
#